data_e9449731a5f6d4d5707f9cfafcb9c11c
#
_entry.id   e9449731a5f6d4d5707f9cfafcb9c11c
#
_cell.length_a   1.000
_cell.length_b   1.000
_cell.length_c   1.000
_cell.angle_alpha   90.00
_cell.angle_beta   90.00
_cell.angle_gamma   90.00
#
_symmetry.space_group_name_H-M   'P 1'
#
loop_
_entity.id
_entity.type
_entity.pdbx_description
1 polymer ?
#
loop_
_entity_poly.entity_id
_entity_poly.type
_entity_poly.pdbx_seq_one_letter_code
_entity_poly.pdbx_strand_id
1 'polypeptide(L)'
;MTLAAAERLDDAALLETADPSGILRQVASAAAQVRAATRAATEADLGELLAGGRPRAIVVTGMGGSGIAGDVLAAVAGQGCPVQVTTVHDYRLPGWVGAADLVVAVSCSGATEETLSAAGEAARRGCRLLVVGSPDSPLAALAEQARAGFIGVQPSGMPRSMLWGLSVPLVVSAARMGILDVPEEAYEGAAAELERVAHLCRPDSEAFVNPAKTLALDLSGALPMIWGTSPLAGVAAARFANQLHENAKYPAIAGVLPEANHNQVVVFDGPFAAGPGAAGEDREPPVPLRLVLLRDSHEHPQVARRREESARIAAERGIEVTELAAAGDQPLERLASLVQLIDYASVYLAIAHGIDPAPIAAIQELKARIA
;
A
#
# COMPACT_ATOMS: atom_id res chain seq x y z
N MET A 1 -2.64 -27.24 -3.34
CA MET A 1 -1.40 -26.66 -3.92
C MET A 1 -0.95 -27.52 -5.08
N THR A 2 -0.96 -27.02 -6.30
CA THR A 2 -0.50 -27.82 -7.45
C THR A 2 1.01 -27.78 -7.52
N LEU A 3 1.65 -28.95 -7.59
CA LEU A 3 3.11 -29.10 -7.81
C LEU A 3 3.59 -28.16 -8.94
N ALA A 4 2.80 -28.03 -9.99
CA ALA A 4 3.05 -27.14 -11.12
C ALA A 4 3.20 -25.64 -10.78
N ALA A 5 2.57 -25.13 -9.72
CA ALA A 5 2.70 -23.73 -9.33
C ALA A 5 4.03 -23.46 -8.62
N ALA A 6 4.48 -24.39 -7.76
CA ALA A 6 5.78 -24.31 -7.09
C ALA A 6 6.93 -24.44 -8.09
N GLU A 7 6.84 -25.41 -9.00
CA GLU A 7 7.83 -25.62 -10.08
C GLU A 7 7.98 -24.37 -10.96
N ARG A 8 6.90 -23.66 -11.25
CA ARG A 8 6.93 -22.39 -12.00
C ARG A 8 7.71 -21.29 -11.27
N LEU A 9 7.56 -21.20 -9.96
CA LEU A 9 8.24 -20.17 -9.16
C LEU A 9 9.74 -20.48 -8.93
N ASP A 10 10.17 -21.72 -9.11
CA ASP A 10 11.58 -22.12 -8.96
C ASP A 10 12.32 -22.19 -10.31
N ASP A 11 11.62 -22.01 -11.41
CA ASP A 11 12.21 -21.90 -12.75
C ASP A 11 12.59 -20.44 -13.06
N ALA A 12 13.88 -20.11 -12.95
CA ALA A 12 14.39 -18.77 -13.19
C ALA A 12 14.14 -18.26 -14.61
N ALA A 13 14.20 -19.14 -15.62
CA ALA A 13 13.94 -18.75 -17.02
C ALA A 13 12.44 -18.46 -17.25
N LEU A 14 11.58 -19.20 -16.58
CA LEU A 14 10.15 -18.95 -16.62
C LEU A 14 9.79 -17.66 -15.91
N LEU A 15 10.39 -17.36 -14.73
CA LEU A 15 10.17 -16.10 -14.02
C LEU A 15 10.54 -14.89 -14.89
N GLU A 16 11.67 -14.94 -15.61
CA GLU A 16 12.08 -13.87 -16.52
C GLU A 16 11.11 -13.70 -17.69
N THR A 17 10.63 -14.81 -18.25
CA THR A 17 9.70 -14.80 -19.39
C THR A 17 8.29 -14.36 -18.99
N ALA A 18 7.86 -14.69 -17.76
CA ALA A 18 6.52 -14.39 -17.26
C ALA A 18 6.38 -12.94 -16.74
N ASP A 19 7.49 -12.24 -16.51
CA ASP A 19 7.52 -10.82 -16.09
C ASP A 19 8.29 -9.95 -17.10
N PRO A 20 7.83 -9.84 -18.36
CA PRO A 20 8.54 -9.12 -19.42
C PRO A 20 8.66 -7.62 -19.16
N SER A 21 7.79 -7.06 -18.33
CA SER A 21 7.82 -5.66 -17.91
C SER A 21 8.71 -5.40 -16.68
N GLY A 22 9.28 -6.44 -16.08
CA GLY A 22 10.19 -6.35 -14.94
C GLY A 22 9.53 -5.80 -13.68
N ILE A 23 8.30 -6.23 -13.36
CA ILE A 23 7.60 -5.79 -12.13
C ILE A 23 8.36 -6.23 -10.88
N LEU A 24 8.95 -7.44 -10.86
CA LEU A 24 9.82 -7.88 -9.76
C LEU A 24 11.01 -6.93 -9.54
N ARG A 25 11.60 -6.43 -10.64
CA ARG A 25 12.68 -5.43 -10.56
C ARG A 25 12.19 -4.08 -10.06
N GLN A 26 10.98 -3.68 -10.45
CA GLN A 26 10.37 -2.45 -9.95
C GLN A 26 10.09 -2.57 -8.43
N VAL A 27 9.59 -3.71 -7.95
CA VAL A 27 9.43 -3.98 -6.52
C VAL A 27 10.78 -3.93 -5.79
N ALA A 28 11.84 -4.51 -6.37
CA ALA A 28 13.19 -4.48 -5.80
C ALA A 28 13.77 -3.06 -5.68
N SER A 29 13.27 -2.09 -6.47
CA SER A 29 13.76 -0.70 -6.46
C SER A 29 13.25 0.16 -5.29
N ALA A 30 12.41 -0.38 -4.42
CA ALA A 30 11.72 0.34 -3.35
C ALA A 30 12.67 1.13 -2.43
N ALA A 31 13.79 0.54 -2.02
CA ALA A 31 14.80 1.22 -1.18
C ALA A 31 15.43 2.44 -1.90
N ALA A 32 15.71 2.30 -3.20
CA ALA A 32 16.22 3.42 -3.99
C ALA A 32 15.18 4.54 -4.11
N GLN A 33 13.89 4.19 -4.19
CA GLN A 33 12.81 5.19 -4.16
C GLN A 33 12.78 5.96 -2.84
N VAL A 34 12.93 5.28 -1.69
CA VAL A 34 12.99 5.95 -0.37
C VAL A 34 14.10 6.98 -0.35
N ARG A 35 15.33 6.58 -0.71
CA ARG A 35 16.51 7.47 -0.70
C ARG A 35 16.36 8.65 -1.67
N ALA A 36 15.88 8.38 -2.89
CA ALA A 36 15.67 9.42 -3.89
C ALA A 36 14.57 10.41 -3.46
N ALA A 37 13.46 9.90 -2.93
CA ALA A 37 12.32 10.70 -2.48
C ALA A 37 12.66 11.54 -1.23
N THR A 38 13.43 10.99 -0.28
CA THR A 38 13.94 11.73 0.89
C THR A 38 14.80 12.90 0.42
N ARG A 39 15.74 12.66 -0.50
CA ARG A 39 16.58 13.72 -1.04
C ARG A 39 15.75 14.78 -1.76
N ALA A 40 14.89 14.38 -2.68
CA ALA A 40 14.05 15.32 -3.43
C ALA A 40 13.18 16.19 -2.51
N ALA A 41 12.59 15.60 -1.47
CA ALA A 41 11.75 16.34 -0.52
C ALA A 41 12.57 17.23 0.43
N THR A 42 13.80 16.87 0.75
CA THR A 42 14.70 17.68 1.59
C THR A 42 15.23 18.89 0.82
N GLU A 43 15.58 18.71 -0.46
CA GLU A 43 16.12 19.75 -1.33
C GLU A 43 15.04 20.67 -1.92
N ALA A 44 13.76 20.26 -1.91
CA ALA A 44 12.66 21.05 -2.43
C ALA A 44 12.51 22.40 -1.72
N ASP A 45 12.32 23.48 -2.51
CA ASP A 45 11.96 24.78 -1.98
C ASP A 45 10.48 24.79 -1.53
N LEU A 46 10.28 24.65 -0.25
CA LEU A 46 8.97 24.69 0.42
C LEU A 46 8.84 25.93 1.33
N GLY A 47 9.63 26.98 1.11
CA GLY A 47 9.77 28.12 2.02
C GLY A 47 8.42 28.73 2.43
N GLU A 48 7.54 29.06 1.49
CA GLU A 48 6.22 29.63 1.78
C GLU A 48 5.32 28.63 2.53
N LEU A 49 5.40 27.35 2.18
CA LEU A 49 4.64 26.30 2.84
C LEU A 49 5.06 26.13 4.30
N LEU A 50 6.38 26.12 4.55
CA LEU A 50 6.96 26.00 5.89
C LEU A 50 6.67 27.23 6.76
N ALA A 51 6.73 28.43 6.18
CA ALA A 51 6.45 29.68 6.87
C ALA A 51 4.98 29.81 7.34
N GLY A 52 4.06 29.08 6.71
CA GLY A 52 2.62 29.13 6.99
C GLY A 52 2.21 28.51 8.34
N GLY A 53 3.14 27.96 9.10
CA GLY A 53 2.89 27.32 10.40
C GLY A 53 2.05 26.02 10.28
N ARG A 54 1.62 25.51 11.41
CA ARG A 54 0.88 24.25 11.48
C ARG A 54 -0.53 24.38 10.85
N PRO A 55 -0.91 23.54 9.88
CA PRO A 55 -2.26 23.54 9.33
C PRO A 55 -3.27 22.99 10.33
N ARG A 56 -4.55 23.30 10.13
CA ARG A 56 -5.66 22.70 10.87
C ARG A 56 -5.79 21.21 10.54
N ALA A 57 -5.71 20.87 9.26
CA ALA A 57 -5.71 19.50 8.77
C ALA A 57 -4.80 19.35 7.53
N ILE A 58 -4.34 18.14 7.26
CA ILE A 58 -3.69 17.74 6.02
C ILE A 58 -4.70 16.89 5.24
N VAL A 59 -5.03 17.32 4.03
CA VAL A 59 -5.93 16.61 3.12
C VAL A 59 -5.12 16.13 1.92
N VAL A 60 -4.92 14.82 1.81
CA VAL A 60 -4.20 14.24 0.69
C VAL A 60 -5.20 13.82 -0.38
N THR A 61 -5.01 14.27 -1.62
CA THR A 61 -5.82 13.84 -2.77
C THR A 61 -4.96 13.09 -3.77
N GLY A 62 -5.47 11.95 -4.23
CA GLY A 62 -4.80 11.06 -5.17
C GLY A 62 -5.62 9.81 -5.43
N MET A 63 -5.29 9.09 -6.50
CA MET A 63 -6.02 7.89 -6.92
C MET A 63 -5.12 6.68 -7.02
N GLY A 64 -5.66 5.50 -6.73
CA GLY A 64 -4.96 4.22 -6.87
C GLY A 64 -3.63 4.18 -6.11
N GLY A 65 -2.55 3.81 -6.80
CA GLY A 65 -1.19 3.75 -6.21
C GLY A 65 -0.67 5.08 -5.66
N SER A 66 -1.20 6.23 -6.12
CA SER A 66 -0.87 7.55 -5.58
C SER A 66 -1.73 7.90 -4.36
N GLY A 67 -2.97 7.43 -4.32
CA GLY A 67 -3.92 7.74 -3.24
C GLY A 67 -3.49 7.18 -1.89
N ILE A 68 -2.92 5.99 -1.85
CA ILE A 68 -2.45 5.35 -0.62
C ILE A 68 -1.35 6.14 0.12
N ALA A 69 -0.71 7.12 -0.54
CA ALA A 69 0.32 7.95 0.09
C ALA A 69 -0.20 8.74 1.30
N GLY A 70 -1.47 9.17 1.24
CA GLY A 70 -2.12 9.83 2.37
C GLY A 70 -2.36 8.90 3.56
N ASP A 71 -2.74 7.65 3.27
CA ASP A 71 -2.95 6.64 4.31
C ASP A 71 -1.63 6.24 4.97
N VAL A 72 -0.53 6.16 4.17
CA VAL A 72 0.82 5.98 4.70
C VAL A 72 1.21 7.13 5.63
N LEU A 73 0.99 8.39 5.21
CA LEU A 73 1.26 9.55 6.06
C LEU A 73 0.46 9.49 7.36
N ALA A 74 -0.83 9.18 7.29
CA ALA A 74 -1.71 9.07 8.47
C ALA A 74 -1.23 7.96 9.43
N ALA A 75 -0.85 6.80 8.90
CA ALA A 75 -0.37 5.67 9.69
C ALA A 75 0.98 5.93 10.36
N VAL A 76 1.91 6.57 9.64
CA VAL A 76 3.22 6.98 10.18
C VAL A 76 3.06 8.07 11.24
N ALA A 77 2.16 9.02 11.00
CA ALA A 77 1.83 10.09 11.95
C ALA A 77 1.27 9.54 13.28
N GLY A 78 0.51 8.47 13.20
CA GLY A 78 -0.05 7.80 14.37
C GLY A 78 -1.05 8.66 15.15
N GLN A 79 -1.54 8.10 16.26
CA GLN A 79 -2.58 8.73 17.09
C GLN A 79 -2.09 9.96 17.87
N GLY A 80 -0.77 10.12 18.05
CA GLY A 80 -0.17 11.27 18.72
C GLY A 80 -0.03 12.52 17.83
N CYS A 81 -0.31 12.41 16.56
CA CYS A 81 -0.20 13.54 15.64
C CYS A 81 -1.20 14.66 16.00
N PRO A 82 -0.74 15.91 16.17
CA PRO A 82 -1.62 17.01 16.55
C PRO A 82 -2.42 17.58 15.37
N VAL A 83 -2.23 17.04 14.16
CA VAL A 83 -2.90 17.46 12.93
C VAL A 83 -3.60 16.25 12.33
N GLN A 84 -4.88 16.39 12.04
CA GLN A 84 -5.63 15.33 11.36
C GLN A 84 -5.13 15.18 9.93
N VAL A 85 -4.81 13.95 9.54
CA VAL A 85 -4.50 13.57 8.15
C VAL A 85 -5.69 12.78 7.60
N THR A 86 -6.18 13.17 6.42
CA THR A 86 -7.26 12.47 5.75
C THR A 86 -6.99 12.33 4.26
N THR A 87 -7.37 11.20 3.66
CA THR A 87 -7.24 10.94 2.22
C THR A 87 -8.58 11.14 1.53
N VAL A 88 -8.57 11.75 0.36
CA VAL A 88 -9.75 12.00 -0.47
C VAL A 88 -9.52 11.39 -1.86
N HIS A 89 -10.40 10.44 -2.22
CA HIS A 89 -10.40 9.76 -3.52
C HIS A 89 -11.62 10.23 -4.34
N ASP A 90 -11.67 11.52 -4.66
CA ASP A 90 -12.80 12.14 -5.35
C ASP A 90 -12.33 13.31 -6.24
N TYR A 91 -13.19 13.76 -7.12
CA TYR A 91 -13.01 14.97 -7.94
C TYR A 91 -13.10 16.26 -7.11
N ARG A 92 -13.68 16.21 -5.91
CA ARG A 92 -13.99 17.35 -5.06
C ARG A 92 -13.41 17.23 -3.67
N LEU A 93 -13.06 18.36 -3.11
CA LEU A 93 -12.66 18.42 -1.71
C LEU A 93 -13.91 18.53 -0.81
N PRO A 94 -13.88 17.93 0.40
CA PRO A 94 -14.92 18.16 1.40
C PRO A 94 -15.18 19.63 1.65
N GLY A 95 -16.43 19.98 1.95
CA GLY A 95 -16.86 21.38 2.09
C GLY A 95 -16.16 22.15 3.22
N TRP A 96 -15.63 21.45 4.21
CA TRP A 96 -14.91 22.04 5.34
C TRP A 96 -13.47 22.44 5.02
N VAL A 97 -12.89 21.94 3.91
CA VAL A 97 -11.49 22.24 3.51
C VAL A 97 -11.38 23.67 3.01
N GLY A 98 -10.40 24.41 3.52
CA GLY A 98 -10.21 25.82 3.19
C GLY A 98 -8.79 26.32 3.52
N ALA A 99 -8.61 27.63 3.57
CA ALA A 99 -7.30 28.29 3.70
C ALA A 99 -6.49 27.91 4.96
N ALA A 100 -7.16 27.40 6.00
CA ALA A 100 -6.47 26.91 7.20
C ALA A 100 -5.85 25.51 7.06
N ASP A 101 -6.15 24.82 5.96
CA ASP A 101 -5.73 23.45 5.71
C ASP A 101 -4.59 23.39 4.70
N LEU A 102 -3.84 22.28 4.77
CA LEU A 102 -2.88 21.91 3.74
C LEU A 102 -3.50 20.84 2.85
N VAL A 103 -3.60 21.10 1.57
CA VAL A 103 -3.94 20.07 0.57
C VAL A 103 -2.66 19.56 -0.06
N VAL A 104 -2.51 18.23 -0.10
CA VAL A 104 -1.38 17.56 -0.76
C VAL A 104 -1.92 16.78 -1.95
N ALA A 105 -1.60 17.22 -3.16
CA ALA A 105 -2.02 16.55 -4.39
C ALA A 105 -0.95 15.59 -4.87
N VAL A 106 -1.27 14.29 -4.97
CA VAL A 106 -0.31 13.23 -5.32
C VAL A 106 -0.74 12.54 -6.61
N SER A 107 0.12 12.55 -7.61
CA SER A 107 -0.12 11.83 -8.87
C SER A 107 1.19 11.41 -9.52
N CYS A 108 1.39 10.10 -9.66
CA CYS A 108 2.58 9.56 -10.32
C CYS A 108 2.75 10.08 -11.76
N SER A 109 1.67 10.12 -12.54
CA SER A 109 1.67 10.66 -13.91
C SER A 109 1.56 12.18 -13.96
N GLY A 110 1.09 12.81 -12.88
CA GLY A 110 0.72 14.21 -12.85
C GLY A 110 -0.45 14.61 -13.76
N ALA A 111 -1.19 13.63 -14.30
CA ALA A 111 -2.28 13.83 -15.26
C ALA A 111 -3.60 13.17 -14.84
N THR A 112 -3.72 12.73 -13.58
CA THR A 112 -4.94 12.12 -13.04
C THR A 112 -6.02 13.17 -12.90
N GLU A 113 -7.15 12.98 -13.57
CA GLU A 113 -8.21 13.98 -13.69
C GLU A 113 -8.81 14.37 -12.34
N GLU A 114 -9.10 13.39 -11.48
CA GLU A 114 -9.63 13.59 -10.14
C GLU A 114 -8.67 14.43 -9.29
N THR A 115 -7.38 14.11 -9.34
CA THR A 115 -6.35 14.83 -8.59
C THR A 115 -6.19 16.26 -9.09
N LEU A 116 -6.21 16.48 -10.41
CA LEU A 116 -6.16 17.81 -11.02
C LEU A 116 -7.38 18.65 -10.62
N SER A 117 -8.58 18.05 -10.64
CA SER A 117 -9.83 18.72 -10.24
C SER A 117 -9.78 19.17 -8.78
N ALA A 118 -9.41 18.26 -7.86
CA ALA A 118 -9.31 18.56 -6.43
C ALA A 118 -8.19 19.58 -6.13
N ALA A 119 -7.02 19.47 -6.77
CA ALA A 119 -5.93 20.44 -6.62
C ALA A 119 -6.31 21.84 -7.13
N GLY A 120 -7.00 21.91 -8.28
CA GLY A 120 -7.55 23.17 -8.81
C GLY A 120 -8.60 23.79 -7.87
N GLU A 121 -9.41 22.95 -7.24
CA GLU A 121 -10.37 23.42 -6.24
C GLU A 121 -9.65 23.94 -4.98
N ALA A 122 -8.60 23.27 -4.51
CA ALA A 122 -7.77 23.72 -3.39
C ALA A 122 -7.19 25.11 -3.65
N ALA A 123 -6.63 25.33 -4.84
CA ALA A 123 -6.10 26.63 -5.26
C ALA A 123 -7.16 27.73 -5.26
N ARG A 124 -8.36 27.44 -5.81
CA ARG A 124 -9.47 28.41 -5.81
C ARG A 124 -9.99 28.75 -4.41
N ARG A 125 -9.95 27.79 -3.47
CA ARG A 125 -10.34 27.99 -2.07
C ARG A 125 -9.27 28.69 -1.22
N GLY A 126 -8.09 28.98 -1.80
CA GLY A 126 -6.97 29.59 -1.10
C GLY A 126 -6.30 28.66 -0.09
N CYS A 127 -6.43 27.34 -0.26
CA CYS A 127 -5.72 26.37 0.56
C CYS A 127 -4.22 26.46 0.31
N ARG A 128 -3.41 26.20 1.35
CA ARG A 128 -2.02 25.87 1.12
C ARG A 128 -1.95 24.58 0.32
N LEU A 129 -1.12 24.55 -0.72
CA LEU A 129 -1.04 23.41 -1.64
C LEU A 129 0.40 22.90 -1.75
N LEU A 130 0.58 21.60 -1.58
CA LEU A 130 1.77 20.86 -1.92
C LEU A 130 1.43 19.88 -3.05
N VAL A 131 2.27 19.80 -4.05
CA VAL A 131 2.13 18.86 -5.16
C VAL A 131 3.29 17.88 -5.16
N VAL A 132 2.99 16.60 -5.28
CA VAL A 132 3.98 15.50 -5.41
C VAL A 132 3.66 14.70 -6.67
N GLY A 133 4.56 14.67 -7.62
CA GLY A 133 4.31 13.95 -8.87
C GLY A 133 5.34 14.22 -9.96
N SER A 134 5.01 13.72 -11.17
CA SER A 134 5.91 13.87 -12.32
C SER A 134 6.17 15.34 -12.62
N PRO A 135 7.45 15.76 -12.81
CA PRO A 135 7.76 17.02 -13.45
C PRO A 135 7.23 17.01 -14.90
N ASP A 136 7.14 18.16 -15.51
CA ASP A 136 6.64 18.32 -16.90
C ASP A 136 5.22 17.75 -17.10
N SER A 137 4.35 17.90 -16.09
CA SER A 137 2.99 17.38 -16.09
C SER A 137 1.95 18.48 -15.87
N PRO A 138 0.66 18.23 -16.22
CA PRO A 138 -0.41 19.18 -15.93
C PRO A 138 -0.50 19.57 -14.44
N LEU A 139 -0.21 18.64 -13.54
CA LEU A 139 -0.24 18.91 -12.09
C LEU A 139 0.95 19.78 -11.66
N ALA A 140 2.15 19.61 -12.27
CA ALA A 140 3.29 20.48 -12.05
C ALA A 140 3.00 21.92 -12.55
N ALA A 141 2.40 22.04 -13.73
CA ALA A 141 1.98 23.35 -14.26
C ALA A 141 0.93 24.03 -13.36
N LEU A 142 0.00 23.27 -12.79
CA LEU A 142 -0.97 23.80 -11.82
C LEU A 142 -0.25 24.29 -10.54
N ALA A 143 0.74 23.54 -10.05
CA ALA A 143 1.53 23.96 -8.89
C ALA A 143 2.25 25.29 -9.13
N GLU A 144 2.86 25.47 -10.30
CA GLU A 144 3.50 26.73 -10.69
C GLU A 144 2.53 27.90 -10.74
N GLN A 145 1.37 27.70 -11.41
CA GLN A 145 0.31 28.73 -11.52
C GLN A 145 -0.26 29.13 -10.15
N ALA A 146 -0.40 28.14 -9.25
CA ALA A 146 -0.91 28.36 -7.89
C ALA A 146 0.18 28.82 -6.90
N ARG A 147 1.43 28.92 -7.31
CA ARG A 147 2.59 29.13 -6.42
C ARG A 147 2.64 28.14 -5.28
N ALA A 148 2.28 26.89 -5.55
CA ALA A 148 2.27 25.80 -4.60
C ALA A 148 3.67 25.20 -4.42
N GLY A 149 3.91 24.55 -3.27
CA GLY A 149 5.09 23.72 -3.10
C GLY A 149 5.05 22.56 -4.11
N PHE A 150 6.21 22.23 -4.72
CA PHE A 150 6.29 21.12 -5.66
C PHE A 150 7.47 20.22 -5.33
N ILE A 151 7.24 18.91 -5.28
CA ILE A 151 8.27 17.89 -5.17
C ILE A 151 8.16 16.98 -6.39
N GLY A 152 9.15 17.06 -7.27
CA GLY A 152 9.23 16.25 -8.47
C GLY A 152 9.60 14.81 -8.16
N VAL A 153 8.80 13.87 -8.65
CA VAL A 153 9.05 12.42 -8.58
C VAL A 153 9.12 11.88 -9.99
N GLN A 154 10.31 11.41 -10.38
CA GLN A 154 10.47 10.77 -11.70
C GLN A 154 9.86 9.37 -11.68
N PRO A 155 8.86 9.07 -12.53
CA PRO A 155 8.34 7.74 -12.65
C PRO A 155 9.41 6.75 -13.11
N SER A 156 9.71 5.74 -12.31
CA SER A 156 10.68 4.68 -12.63
C SER A 156 10.03 3.32 -12.87
N GLY A 157 8.69 3.27 -12.92
CA GLY A 157 7.92 2.05 -13.10
C GLY A 157 6.42 2.31 -13.16
N MET A 158 5.65 1.25 -12.97
CA MET A 158 4.19 1.36 -12.88
C MET A 158 3.78 2.18 -11.65
N PRO A 159 2.68 2.96 -11.70
CA PRO A 159 2.23 3.77 -10.55
C PRO A 159 2.09 2.98 -9.24
N ARG A 160 1.62 1.74 -9.32
CA ARG A 160 1.51 0.84 -8.17
C ARG A 160 2.86 0.39 -7.58
N SER A 161 3.94 0.51 -8.34
CA SER A 161 5.31 0.22 -7.87
C SER A 161 6.02 1.45 -7.29
N MET A 162 5.38 2.63 -7.31
CA MET A 162 5.96 3.92 -6.90
C MET A 162 5.55 4.36 -5.48
N LEU A 163 5.09 3.44 -4.62
CA LEU A 163 4.61 3.77 -3.29
C LEU A 163 5.56 4.69 -2.52
N TRP A 164 6.83 4.29 -2.43
CA TRP A 164 7.82 4.99 -1.60
C TRP A 164 8.22 6.33 -2.21
N GLY A 165 8.32 6.38 -3.54
CA GLY A 165 8.57 7.63 -4.27
C GLY A 165 7.48 8.68 -4.05
N LEU A 166 6.24 8.25 -3.81
CA LEU A 166 5.10 9.14 -3.62
C LEU A 166 4.77 9.41 -2.16
N SER A 167 5.02 8.47 -1.25
CA SER A 167 4.64 8.59 0.17
C SER A 167 5.73 9.27 1.01
N VAL A 168 7.00 8.96 0.78
CA VAL A 168 8.12 9.53 1.55
C VAL A 168 8.17 11.05 1.47
N PRO A 169 7.92 11.71 0.32
CA PRO A 169 7.86 13.17 0.26
C PRO A 169 6.84 13.79 1.22
N LEU A 170 5.71 13.12 1.45
CA LEU A 170 4.69 13.60 2.38
C LEU A 170 5.21 13.55 3.82
N VAL A 171 5.85 12.44 4.19
CA VAL A 171 6.41 12.25 5.54
C VAL A 171 7.53 13.26 5.80
N VAL A 172 8.47 13.42 4.85
CA VAL A 172 9.56 14.41 4.96
C VAL A 172 8.99 15.83 5.07
N SER A 173 8.00 16.18 4.24
CA SER A 173 7.39 17.52 4.30
C SER A 173 6.70 17.78 5.63
N ALA A 174 5.96 16.81 6.17
CA ALA A 174 5.32 16.93 7.47
C ALA A 174 6.34 17.04 8.63
N ALA A 175 7.47 16.33 8.54
CA ALA A 175 8.58 16.47 9.48
C ALA A 175 9.23 17.86 9.40
N ARG A 176 9.52 18.36 8.18
CA ARG A 176 10.05 19.69 7.94
C ARG A 176 9.11 20.82 8.45
N MET A 177 7.80 20.56 8.46
CA MET A 177 6.80 21.48 9.04
C MET A 177 6.70 21.37 10.56
N GLY A 178 7.47 20.49 11.23
CA GLY A 178 7.40 20.24 12.67
C GLY A 178 6.08 19.59 13.12
N ILE A 179 5.38 18.89 12.22
CA ILE A 179 4.15 18.15 12.52
C ILE A 179 4.46 16.75 13.01
N LEU A 180 5.48 16.12 12.43
CA LEU A 180 5.97 14.79 12.80
C LEU A 180 7.38 14.89 13.36
N ASP A 181 7.68 14.01 14.31
CA ASP A 181 9.04 13.75 14.77
C ASP A 181 9.52 12.44 14.15
N VAL A 182 10.17 12.54 12.99
CA VAL A 182 10.73 11.42 12.25
C VAL A 182 12.23 11.65 12.12
N PRO A 183 13.06 10.89 12.83
CA PRO A 183 14.51 11.04 12.75
C PRO A 183 15.00 10.66 11.35
N GLU A 184 16.11 11.29 10.91
CA GLU A 184 16.66 11.08 9.56
C GLU A 184 17.03 9.60 9.32
N GLU A 185 17.50 8.93 10.37
CA GLU A 185 17.85 7.51 10.36
C GLU A 185 16.66 6.60 10.06
N ALA A 186 15.43 7.03 10.34
CA ALA A 186 14.23 6.22 10.05
C ALA A 186 13.99 6.00 8.54
N TYR A 187 14.41 6.94 7.71
CA TYR A 187 14.32 6.78 6.25
C TYR A 187 15.33 5.76 5.74
N GLU A 188 16.56 5.82 6.24
CA GLU A 188 17.59 4.84 5.87
C GLU A 188 17.27 3.47 6.48
N GLY A 189 16.75 3.40 7.71
CA GLY A 189 16.26 2.17 8.32
C GLY A 189 15.16 1.50 7.49
N ALA A 190 14.20 2.28 6.98
CA ALA A 190 13.17 1.78 6.07
C ALA A 190 13.78 1.26 4.75
N ALA A 191 14.75 1.98 4.18
CA ALA A 191 15.44 1.53 2.97
C ALA A 191 16.23 0.23 3.20
N ALA A 192 16.93 0.12 4.32
CA ALA A 192 17.66 -1.09 4.70
C ALA A 192 16.71 -2.29 4.90
N GLU A 193 15.55 -2.06 5.51
CA GLU A 193 14.55 -3.11 5.70
C GLU A 193 13.95 -3.58 4.37
N LEU A 194 13.68 -2.65 3.44
CA LEU A 194 13.26 -2.97 2.07
C LEU A 194 14.31 -3.83 1.34
N GLU A 195 15.60 -3.48 1.45
CA GLU A 195 16.70 -4.26 0.87
C GLU A 195 16.80 -5.65 1.50
N ARG A 196 16.67 -5.74 2.83
CA ARG A 196 16.70 -7.00 3.56
C ARG A 196 15.59 -7.95 3.08
N VAL A 197 14.36 -7.45 2.99
CA VAL A 197 13.22 -8.25 2.53
C VAL A 197 13.35 -8.58 1.05
N ALA A 198 13.81 -7.65 0.21
CA ALA A 198 14.06 -7.89 -1.20
C ALA A 198 15.10 -9.01 -1.41
N HIS A 199 16.15 -9.05 -0.58
CA HIS A 199 17.13 -10.12 -0.61
C HIS A 199 16.52 -11.50 -0.28
N LEU A 200 15.61 -11.57 0.71
CA LEU A 200 14.92 -12.82 1.06
C LEU A 200 13.93 -13.27 -0.03
N CYS A 201 13.29 -12.30 -0.68
CA CYS A 201 12.24 -12.53 -1.67
C CYS A 201 12.75 -12.52 -3.12
N ARG A 202 14.07 -12.52 -3.35
CA ARG A 202 14.63 -12.45 -4.70
C ARG A 202 14.24 -13.65 -5.58
N PRO A 203 14.15 -13.49 -6.90
CA PRO A 203 13.66 -14.53 -7.82
C PRO A 203 14.45 -15.84 -7.80
N ASP A 204 15.77 -15.78 -7.56
CA ASP A 204 16.67 -16.93 -7.54
C ASP A 204 16.65 -17.72 -6.23
N SER A 205 15.94 -17.26 -5.19
CA SER A 205 15.69 -18.04 -3.98
C SER A 205 14.58 -19.06 -4.23
N GLU A 206 14.80 -20.31 -3.81
CA GLU A 206 13.80 -21.38 -3.93
C GLU A 206 12.57 -21.12 -3.06
N ALA A 207 11.40 -21.60 -3.52
CA ALA A 207 10.10 -21.31 -2.91
C ALA A 207 10.03 -21.66 -1.41
N PHE A 208 10.70 -22.72 -0.98
CA PHE A 208 10.65 -23.17 0.42
C PHE A 208 11.43 -22.27 1.40
N VAL A 209 12.33 -21.40 0.91
CA VAL A 209 13.06 -20.42 1.72
C VAL A 209 12.65 -18.98 1.42
N ASN A 210 11.88 -18.77 0.36
CA ASN A 210 11.42 -17.45 -0.07
C ASN A 210 10.02 -17.16 0.50
N PRO A 211 9.90 -16.27 1.50
CA PRO A 211 8.63 -16.05 2.18
C PRO A 211 7.52 -15.49 1.27
N ALA A 212 7.89 -14.74 0.23
CA ALA A 212 6.91 -14.21 -0.71
C ALA A 212 6.40 -15.26 -1.70
N LYS A 213 7.26 -16.19 -2.15
CA LYS A 213 6.84 -17.34 -2.95
C LYS A 213 5.96 -18.28 -2.13
N THR A 214 6.35 -18.57 -0.87
CA THR A 214 5.53 -19.36 0.06
C THR A 214 4.15 -18.73 0.23
N LEU A 215 4.08 -17.43 0.51
CA LEU A 215 2.80 -16.72 0.64
C LEU A 215 1.97 -16.79 -0.65
N ALA A 216 2.58 -16.60 -1.81
CA ALA A 216 1.90 -16.71 -3.09
C ALA A 216 1.29 -18.10 -3.32
N LEU A 217 2.03 -19.16 -2.97
CA LEU A 217 1.55 -20.54 -3.04
C LEU A 217 0.42 -20.79 -2.04
N ASP A 218 0.53 -20.26 -0.84
CA ASP A 218 -0.50 -20.32 0.19
C ASP A 218 -1.82 -19.68 -0.25
N LEU A 219 -1.76 -18.59 -1.00
CA LEU A 219 -2.93 -17.88 -1.52
C LEU A 219 -3.52 -18.53 -2.77
N SER A 220 -2.73 -19.35 -3.48
CA SER A 220 -3.16 -19.94 -4.74
C SER A 220 -4.37 -20.86 -4.56
N GLY A 221 -5.49 -20.50 -5.20
CA GLY A 221 -6.74 -21.25 -5.11
C GLY A 221 -7.60 -20.93 -3.88
N ALA A 222 -7.21 -19.97 -3.03
CA ALA A 222 -8.00 -19.52 -1.88
C ALA A 222 -8.53 -18.09 -2.08
N LEU A 223 -9.54 -17.70 -1.33
CA LEU A 223 -10.00 -16.31 -1.23
C LEU A 223 -9.30 -15.61 -0.05
N PRO A 224 -8.36 -14.69 -0.28
CA PRO A 224 -7.65 -14.02 0.80
C PRO A 224 -8.56 -13.04 1.55
N MET A 225 -8.60 -13.17 2.88
CA MET A 225 -9.10 -12.17 3.81
C MET A 225 -7.91 -11.65 4.61
N ILE A 226 -7.55 -10.39 4.42
CA ILE A 226 -6.30 -9.79 4.88
C ILE A 226 -6.62 -8.77 5.97
N TRP A 227 -6.21 -9.03 7.22
CA TRP A 227 -6.45 -8.12 8.34
C TRP A 227 -5.16 -7.52 8.89
N GLY A 228 -5.13 -6.19 9.00
CA GLY A 228 -4.09 -5.47 9.71
C GLY A 228 -4.43 -5.30 11.20
N THR A 229 -3.43 -5.43 12.08
CA THR A 229 -3.63 -5.34 13.54
C THR A 229 -3.41 -3.94 14.12
N SER A 230 -3.12 -2.98 13.28
CA SER A 230 -2.96 -1.56 13.60
C SER A 230 -3.32 -0.70 12.39
N PRO A 231 -3.45 0.63 12.51
CA PRO A 231 -3.60 1.50 11.34
C PRO A 231 -2.49 1.29 10.29
N LEU A 232 -1.23 1.12 10.73
CA LEU A 232 -0.08 0.86 9.86
C LEU A 232 -0.22 -0.47 9.12
N ALA A 233 -0.52 -1.55 9.82
CA ALA A 233 -0.75 -2.86 9.22
C ALA A 233 -2.03 -2.87 8.35
N GLY A 234 -3.01 -2.01 8.67
CA GLY A 234 -4.20 -1.79 7.86
C GLY A 234 -3.90 -1.19 6.49
N VAL A 235 -2.97 -0.24 6.42
CA VAL A 235 -2.46 0.30 5.15
C VAL A 235 -1.78 -0.81 4.33
N ALA A 236 -0.97 -1.65 4.96
CA ALA A 236 -0.36 -2.80 4.29
C ALA A 236 -1.42 -3.81 3.81
N ALA A 237 -2.49 -4.06 4.58
CA ALA A 237 -3.58 -4.95 4.19
C ALA A 237 -4.35 -4.42 2.97
N ALA A 238 -4.71 -3.13 2.97
CA ALA A 238 -5.36 -2.48 1.83
C ALA A 238 -4.45 -2.49 0.59
N ARG A 239 -3.14 -2.20 0.77
CA ARG A 239 -2.18 -2.30 -0.32
C ARG A 239 -2.10 -3.72 -0.87
N PHE A 240 -2.02 -4.72 -0.02
CA PHE A 240 -1.92 -6.11 -0.47
C PHE A 240 -3.11 -6.51 -1.33
N ALA A 241 -4.32 -6.19 -0.90
CA ALA A 241 -5.51 -6.43 -1.71
C ALA A 241 -5.41 -5.74 -3.08
N ASN A 242 -5.00 -4.46 -3.12
CA ASN A 242 -4.82 -3.72 -4.36
C ASN A 242 -3.74 -4.33 -5.27
N GLN A 243 -2.61 -4.76 -4.70
CA GLN A 243 -1.55 -5.43 -5.46
C GLN A 243 -2.00 -6.78 -6.01
N LEU A 244 -2.79 -7.55 -5.26
CA LEU A 244 -3.40 -8.80 -5.75
C LEU A 244 -4.38 -8.52 -6.91
N HIS A 245 -5.20 -7.47 -6.81
CA HIS A 245 -6.10 -7.07 -7.89
C HIS A 245 -5.33 -6.68 -9.16
N GLU A 246 -4.32 -5.82 -9.03
CA GLU A 246 -3.61 -5.25 -10.18
C GLU A 246 -2.56 -6.20 -10.77
N ASN A 247 -1.77 -6.91 -9.95
CA ASN A 247 -0.73 -7.80 -10.43
C ASN A 247 -1.29 -9.19 -10.78
N ALA A 248 -1.99 -9.83 -9.84
CA ALA A 248 -2.46 -11.21 -10.00
C ALA A 248 -3.87 -11.33 -10.60
N LYS A 249 -4.61 -10.22 -10.78
CA LYS A 249 -6.03 -10.20 -11.18
C LYS A 249 -6.88 -11.06 -10.22
N TYR A 250 -6.51 -11.05 -8.95
CA TYR A 250 -6.99 -11.95 -7.93
C TYR A 250 -7.83 -11.20 -6.89
N PRO A 251 -9.06 -11.63 -6.58
CA PRO A 251 -9.91 -10.96 -5.60
C PRO A 251 -9.35 -11.13 -4.19
N ALA A 252 -9.47 -10.10 -3.36
CA ALA A 252 -9.08 -10.12 -1.96
C ALA A 252 -9.95 -9.17 -1.13
N ILE A 253 -10.09 -9.47 0.15
CA ILE A 253 -10.83 -8.65 1.13
C ILE A 253 -9.83 -8.10 2.14
N ALA A 254 -9.81 -6.78 2.33
CA ALA A 254 -8.99 -6.14 3.36
C ALA A 254 -9.85 -5.73 4.56
N GLY A 255 -9.24 -5.73 5.75
CA GLY A 255 -9.86 -5.24 6.98
C GLY A 255 -8.81 -4.80 8.01
N VAL A 256 -9.28 -4.13 9.06
CA VAL A 256 -8.44 -3.68 10.17
C VAL A 256 -9.08 -4.08 11.48
N LEU A 257 -8.28 -4.67 12.38
CA LEU A 257 -8.73 -4.93 13.75
C LEU A 257 -8.70 -3.63 14.58
N PRO A 258 -9.68 -3.43 15.48
CA PRO A 258 -10.72 -4.39 15.88
C PRO A 258 -11.99 -4.40 15.02
N GLU A 259 -12.15 -3.49 14.04
CA GLU A 259 -13.40 -3.33 13.27
C GLU A 259 -13.79 -4.62 12.52
N ALA A 260 -12.84 -5.31 11.90
CA ALA A 260 -13.10 -6.57 11.19
C ALA A 260 -13.71 -7.67 12.10
N ASN A 261 -13.46 -7.62 13.40
CA ASN A 261 -14.09 -8.53 14.37
C ASN A 261 -15.56 -8.20 14.69
N HIS A 262 -16.09 -7.08 14.22
CA HIS A 262 -17.51 -6.72 14.42
C HIS A 262 -18.37 -7.06 13.21
N ASN A 263 -17.75 -7.46 12.09
CA ASN A 263 -18.44 -7.77 10.84
C ASN A 263 -17.80 -8.93 10.06
N GLN A 264 -16.55 -8.81 9.64
CA GLN A 264 -15.92 -9.78 8.73
C GLN A 264 -15.73 -11.16 9.35
N VAL A 265 -15.55 -11.27 10.67
CA VAL A 265 -15.39 -12.56 11.35
C VAL A 265 -16.58 -13.50 11.14
N VAL A 266 -17.77 -12.96 10.87
CA VAL A 266 -18.99 -13.76 10.61
C VAL A 266 -18.85 -14.60 9.32
N VAL A 267 -17.97 -14.22 8.41
CA VAL A 267 -17.69 -14.99 7.19
C VAL A 267 -17.12 -16.38 7.49
N PHE A 268 -16.53 -16.57 8.69
CA PHE A 268 -16.02 -17.87 9.13
C PHE A 268 -17.14 -18.92 9.36
N ASP A 269 -18.39 -18.50 9.49
CA ASP A 269 -19.55 -19.39 9.58
C ASP A 269 -20.18 -19.68 8.20
N GLY A 270 -19.60 -19.14 7.12
CA GLY A 270 -20.16 -19.17 5.77
C GLY A 270 -19.67 -20.33 4.91
N PRO A 271 -20.05 -20.34 3.61
CA PRO A 271 -19.79 -21.45 2.70
C PRO A 271 -18.33 -21.55 2.21
N PHE A 272 -17.46 -20.65 2.66
CA PHE A 272 -16.02 -20.62 2.32
C PHE A 272 -15.15 -21.24 3.42
N ALA A 273 -15.75 -21.72 4.52
CA ALA A 273 -15.11 -22.44 5.59
C ALA A 273 -15.36 -23.96 5.44
N ALA A 274 -14.44 -24.79 5.93
CA ALA A 274 -14.49 -26.26 5.77
C ALA A 274 -14.68 -27.03 7.10
N GLY A 275 -14.75 -26.32 8.23
CA GLY A 275 -14.81 -26.93 9.54
C GLY A 275 -16.21 -27.14 10.10
N PRO A 276 -16.35 -27.79 11.30
CA PRO A 276 -17.60 -27.96 11.99
C PRO A 276 -18.30 -26.61 12.27
N GLY A 277 -19.59 -26.53 11.95
CA GLY A 277 -20.37 -25.29 12.08
C GLY A 277 -20.37 -24.39 10.84
N ALA A 278 -19.59 -24.72 9.82
CA ALA A 278 -19.67 -24.03 8.54
C ALA A 278 -20.95 -24.42 7.77
N ALA A 279 -21.50 -23.50 7.01
CA ALA A 279 -22.65 -23.78 6.16
C ALA A 279 -22.24 -24.79 5.07
N GLY A 280 -22.63 -26.06 5.22
CA GLY A 280 -22.33 -27.14 4.29
C GLY A 280 -21.18 -28.05 4.75
N GLU A 281 -21.14 -28.41 6.03
CA GLU A 281 -20.12 -29.26 6.68
C GLU A 281 -19.69 -30.50 5.89
N ASP A 282 -20.55 -31.06 5.03
CA ASP A 282 -20.28 -32.25 4.22
C ASP A 282 -19.72 -31.92 2.82
N ARG A 283 -19.37 -30.64 2.55
CA ARG A 283 -18.94 -30.23 1.22
C ARG A 283 -17.67 -29.37 1.32
N GLU A 284 -16.62 -29.78 0.61
CA GLU A 284 -15.46 -28.91 0.39
C GLU A 284 -15.90 -27.61 -0.30
N PRO A 285 -15.50 -26.43 0.22
CA PRO A 285 -15.80 -25.17 -0.43
C PRO A 285 -15.13 -25.13 -1.81
N PRO A 286 -15.82 -24.62 -2.84
CA PRO A 286 -15.25 -24.53 -4.19
C PRO A 286 -14.02 -23.63 -4.24
N VAL A 287 -13.94 -22.64 -3.34
CA VAL A 287 -12.81 -21.76 -3.11
C VAL A 287 -12.69 -21.55 -1.59
N PRO A 288 -11.71 -22.12 -0.91
CA PRO A 288 -11.57 -21.96 0.54
C PRO A 288 -11.16 -20.51 0.89
N LEU A 289 -11.66 -20.05 2.03
CA LEU A 289 -11.17 -18.80 2.64
C LEU A 289 -9.77 -19.02 3.21
N ARG A 290 -8.90 -18.02 3.10
CA ARG A 290 -7.63 -17.96 3.80
C ARG A 290 -7.49 -16.65 4.56
N LEU A 291 -7.24 -16.73 5.86
CA LEU A 291 -7.01 -15.56 6.70
C LEU A 291 -5.53 -15.19 6.69
N VAL A 292 -5.22 -13.96 6.29
CA VAL A 292 -3.87 -13.40 6.38
C VAL A 292 -3.87 -12.31 7.44
N LEU A 293 -3.07 -12.47 8.47
CA LEU A 293 -2.91 -11.50 9.56
C LEU A 293 -1.60 -10.73 9.38
N LEU A 294 -1.69 -9.43 9.13
CA LEU A 294 -0.54 -8.53 9.10
C LEU A 294 -0.39 -7.93 10.51
N ARG A 295 0.60 -8.40 11.23
CA ARG A 295 0.81 -8.05 12.63
C ARG A 295 1.80 -6.91 12.76
N ASP A 296 1.38 -5.83 13.43
CA ASP A 296 2.28 -4.76 13.87
C ASP A 296 2.85 -5.10 15.26
N SER A 297 4.15 -4.88 15.49
CA SER A 297 4.77 -5.04 16.80
C SER A 297 4.23 -4.07 17.86
N HIS A 298 3.61 -2.97 17.43
CA HIS A 298 2.98 -1.95 18.29
C HIS A 298 1.43 -2.04 18.29
N GLU A 299 0.88 -3.24 18.08
CA GLU A 299 -0.56 -3.45 18.20
C GLU A 299 -1.04 -3.24 19.65
N HIS A 300 -2.25 -2.70 19.80
CA HIS A 300 -2.86 -2.53 21.13
C HIS A 300 -3.08 -3.92 21.79
N PRO A 301 -2.84 -4.07 23.12
CA PRO A 301 -2.95 -5.37 23.80
C PRO A 301 -4.31 -6.07 23.62
N GLN A 302 -5.41 -5.31 23.54
CA GLN A 302 -6.73 -5.91 23.26
C GLN A 302 -6.88 -6.35 21.80
N VAL A 303 -6.17 -5.70 20.86
CA VAL A 303 -6.13 -6.13 19.46
C VAL A 303 -5.30 -7.41 19.33
N ALA A 304 -4.18 -7.53 20.05
CA ALA A 304 -3.40 -8.75 20.11
C ALA A 304 -4.25 -9.97 20.54
N ARG A 305 -5.04 -9.82 21.62
CA ARG A 305 -5.97 -10.86 22.06
C ARG A 305 -7.03 -11.19 21.01
N ARG A 306 -7.59 -10.18 20.37
CA ARG A 306 -8.58 -10.37 19.28
C ARG A 306 -7.97 -11.10 18.09
N ARG A 307 -6.74 -10.76 17.69
CA ARG A 307 -5.99 -11.45 16.64
C ARG A 307 -5.83 -12.94 16.98
N GLU A 308 -5.33 -13.25 18.18
CA GLU A 308 -5.11 -14.62 18.64
C GLU A 308 -6.40 -15.44 18.64
N GLU A 309 -7.48 -14.88 19.19
CA GLU A 309 -8.77 -15.55 19.20
C GLU A 309 -9.38 -15.70 17.80
N SER A 310 -9.22 -14.69 16.93
CA SER A 310 -9.68 -14.80 15.54
C SER A 310 -8.95 -15.89 14.78
N ALA A 311 -7.63 -15.99 14.97
CA ALA A 311 -6.83 -17.05 14.34
C ALA A 311 -7.28 -18.45 14.83
N ARG A 312 -7.55 -18.60 16.16
CA ARG A 312 -8.04 -19.84 16.74
C ARG A 312 -9.43 -20.21 16.19
N ILE A 313 -10.35 -19.26 16.16
CA ILE A 313 -11.70 -19.47 15.62
C ILE A 313 -11.63 -19.84 14.12
N ALA A 314 -10.79 -19.20 13.35
CA ALA A 314 -10.58 -19.53 11.94
C ALA A 314 -10.09 -20.98 11.77
N ALA A 315 -9.05 -21.36 12.54
CA ALA A 315 -8.51 -22.72 12.50
C ALA A 315 -9.54 -23.79 12.93
N GLU A 316 -10.35 -23.53 13.96
CA GLU A 316 -11.45 -24.41 14.40
C GLU A 316 -12.50 -24.63 13.30
N ARG A 317 -12.62 -23.70 12.36
CA ARG A 317 -13.52 -23.76 11.19
C ARG A 317 -12.85 -24.23 9.91
N GLY A 318 -11.63 -24.78 10.02
CA GLY A 318 -10.87 -25.28 8.89
C GLY A 318 -10.37 -24.19 7.92
N ILE A 319 -10.29 -22.94 8.40
CA ILE A 319 -9.72 -21.83 7.63
C ILE A 319 -8.23 -21.75 7.95
N GLU A 320 -7.42 -21.87 6.92
CA GLU A 320 -5.97 -21.71 7.01
C GLU A 320 -5.60 -20.26 7.36
N VAL A 321 -4.65 -20.11 8.28
CA VAL A 321 -4.19 -18.81 8.78
C VAL A 321 -2.71 -18.62 8.47
N THR A 322 -2.37 -17.50 7.85
CA THR A 322 -0.99 -17.05 7.63
C THR A 322 -0.76 -15.75 8.41
N GLU A 323 0.26 -15.71 9.27
CA GLU A 323 0.61 -14.51 10.04
C GLU A 323 1.95 -13.96 9.53
N LEU A 324 1.98 -12.67 9.20
CA LEU A 324 3.17 -11.92 8.81
C LEU A 324 3.43 -10.83 9.84
N ALA A 325 4.57 -10.89 10.51
CA ALA A 325 4.95 -9.91 11.52
C ALA A 325 5.80 -8.78 10.91
N ALA A 326 5.46 -7.55 11.23
CA ALA A 326 6.28 -6.39 10.91
C ALA A 326 7.61 -6.44 11.67
N ALA A 327 8.69 -6.02 11.02
CA ALA A 327 10.02 -5.87 11.59
C ALA A 327 10.45 -4.41 11.57
N GLY A 328 11.33 -4.02 12.49
CA GLY A 328 11.83 -2.67 12.67
C GLY A 328 11.21 -1.93 13.86
N ASP A 329 11.87 -0.88 14.30
CA ASP A 329 11.47 -0.09 15.46
C ASP A 329 10.62 1.13 15.05
N GLN A 330 11.00 1.78 13.95
CA GLN A 330 10.31 2.95 13.44
C GLN A 330 9.07 2.59 12.60
N PRO A 331 8.01 3.44 12.58
CA PRO A 331 6.81 3.18 11.78
C PRO A 331 7.10 2.91 10.29
N LEU A 332 8.05 3.65 9.69
CA LEU A 332 8.45 3.45 8.30
C LEU A 332 9.11 2.08 8.07
N GLU A 333 9.96 1.62 8.99
CA GLU A 333 10.62 0.32 8.92
C GLU A 333 9.58 -0.81 8.99
N ARG A 334 8.66 -0.74 9.96
CA ARG A 334 7.60 -1.73 10.13
C ARG A 334 6.69 -1.82 8.91
N LEU A 335 6.33 -0.67 8.33
CA LEU A 335 5.56 -0.64 7.09
C LEU A 335 6.36 -1.23 5.93
N ALA A 336 7.65 -0.88 5.82
CA ALA A 336 8.55 -1.34 4.78
C ALA A 336 8.67 -2.87 4.77
N SER A 337 8.81 -3.48 5.94
CA SER A 337 8.95 -4.93 6.07
C SER A 337 7.72 -5.69 5.56
N LEU A 338 6.51 -5.22 5.90
CA LEU A 338 5.27 -5.82 5.43
C LEU A 338 5.07 -5.58 3.92
N VAL A 339 5.19 -4.32 3.50
CA VAL A 339 4.92 -3.91 2.11
C VAL A 339 5.83 -4.62 1.12
N GLN A 340 7.12 -4.70 1.40
CA GLN A 340 8.05 -5.34 0.47
C GLN A 340 7.72 -6.81 0.23
N LEU A 341 7.37 -7.55 1.29
CA LEU A 341 7.02 -8.96 1.19
C LEU A 341 5.74 -9.17 0.39
N ILE A 342 4.67 -8.42 0.71
CA ILE A 342 3.37 -8.57 0.05
C ILE A 342 3.40 -8.12 -1.42
N ASP A 343 4.22 -7.11 -1.74
CA ASP A 343 4.41 -6.68 -3.13
C ASP A 343 5.02 -7.80 -3.96
N TYR A 344 6.10 -8.43 -3.48
CA TYR A 344 6.67 -9.61 -4.13
C TYR A 344 5.66 -10.77 -4.24
N ALA A 345 4.95 -11.08 -3.16
CA ALA A 345 3.98 -12.17 -3.13
C ALA A 345 2.87 -12.00 -4.18
N SER A 346 2.42 -10.76 -4.40
CA SER A 346 1.39 -10.46 -5.42
C SER A 346 1.88 -10.74 -6.85
N VAL A 347 3.16 -10.47 -7.14
CA VAL A 347 3.77 -10.74 -8.44
C VAL A 347 4.02 -12.26 -8.60
N TYR A 348 4.52 -12.92 -7.57
CA TYR A 348 4.69 -14.37 -7.60
C TYR A 348 3.36 -15.12 -7.76
N LEU A 349 2.27 -14.62 -7.15
CA LEU A 349 0.95 -15.22 -7.36
C LEU A 349 0.50 -15.07 -8.82
N ALA A 350 0.72 -13.93 -9.47
CA ALA A 350 0.46 -13.76 -10.89
C ALA A 350 1.21 -14.80 -11.73
N ILE A 351 2.52 -14.93 -11.50
CA ILE A 351 3.36 -15.87 -12.25
C ILE A 351 2.97 -17.32 -11.99
N ALA A 352 2.63 -17.69 -10.74
CA ALA A 352 2.15 -19.02 -10.39
C ALA A 352 0.88 -19.40 -11.18
N HIS A 353 0.02 -18.42 -11.45
CA HIS A 353 -1.19 -18.58 -12.28
C HIS A 353 -0.94 -18.40 -13.80
N GLY A 354 0.30 -18.15 -14.22
CA GLY A 354 0.61 -17.89 -15.64
C GLY A 354 0.07 -16.57 -16.16
N ILE A 355 -0.11 -15.59 -15.28
CA ILE A 355 -0.63 -14.24 -15.59
C ILE A 355 0.55 -13.27 -15.67
N ASP A 356 0.65 -12.50 -16.76
CA ASP A 356 1.56 -11.34 -16.82
C ASP A 356 1.09 -10.29 -15.78
N PRO A 357 1.95 -9.91 -14.81
CA PRO A 357 1.56 -8.96 -13.78
C PRO A 357 1.32 -7.54 -14.30
N ALA A 358 1.94 -7.14 -15.42
CA ALA A 358 1.95 -5.74 -15.85
C ALA A 358 0.63 -5.22 -16.44
N PRO A 359 -0.07 -5.91 -17.37
CA PRO A 359 -1.25 -5.37 -18.04
C PRO A 359 -2.41 -5.06 -17.09
N ILE A 360 -3.06 -3.91 -17.34
CA ILE A 360 -4.27 -3.44 -16.64
C ILE A 360 -5.38 -3.14 -17.67
N ALA A 361 -5.62 -4.08 -18.57
CA ALA A 361 -6.49 -3.91 -19.74
C ALA A 361 -7.90 -3.40 -19.39
N ALA A 362 -8.52 -3.92 -18.31
CA ALA A 362 -9.84 -3.48 -17.88
C ALA A 362 -9.87 -1.98 -17.47
N ILE A 363 -8.80 -1.49 -16.80
CA ILE A 363 -8.70 -0.07 -16.43
C ILE A 363 -8.51 0.79 -17.69
N GLN A 364 -7.69 0.33 -18.64
CA GLN A 364 -7.46 1.04 -19.89
C GLN A 364 -8.73 1.12 -20.73
N GLU A 365 -9.47 0.00 -20.84
CA GLU A 365 -10.75 -0.05 -21.54
C GLU A 365 -11.79 0.87 -20.89
N LEU A 366 -11.91 0.84 -19.55
CA LEU A 366 -12.80 1.74 -18.82
C LEU A 366 -12.49 3.21 -19.13
N LYS A 367 -11.23 3.60 -19.03
CA LYS A 367 -10.80 4.98 -19.36
C LYS A 367 -11.13 5.38 -20.79
N ALA A 368 -10.90 4.48 -21.75
CA ALA A 368 -11.22 4.73 -23.15
C ALA A 368 -12.71 4.88 -23.43
N ARG A 369 -13.58 4.22 -22.63
CA ARG A 369 -15.03 4.31 -22.78
C ARG A 369 -15.66 5.56 -22.14
N ILE A 370 -14.98 6.18 -21.20
CA ILE A 370 -15.47 7.38 -20.49
C ILE A 370 -14.79 8.67 -20.97
N ALA A 371 -13.73 8.59 -21.78
CA ALA A 371 -13.10 9.74 -22.44
C ALA A 371 -13.93 10.17 -23.66
#